data_e4bc38fb00a133313518daabdbd9069d
#
_entry.id   e4bc38fb00a133313518daabdbd9069d
#
_cell.length_a   1.000
_cell.length_b   1.000
_cell.length_c   1.000
_cell.angle_alpha   90.00
_cell.angle_beta   90.00
_cell.angle_gamma   90.00
#
_symmetry.space_group_name_H-M   'P 1'
#
loop_
_entity.id
_entity.type
_entity.pdbx_description
1 polymer ?
#
loop_
_entity_poly.entity_id
_entity_poly.type
_entity_poly.pdbx_seq_one_letter_code
_entity_poly.pdbx_strand_id
1 'polypeptide(L)'
;MNPITEAELHAFVDGQLTPERLREIEAALAQRPEEAQRVQSYRDQKRALHALFDPVLDETLPPRLLTAARPSAPWYAQRWVAGLAIALVSGAAGWGLHGVLQPAMPSLAAAAGFAQRAAVAHAVYTPEQRRPVEVDAAHEDQLITWLSKRMGAPMKPPHLQALGYALEGGRLLPGGQGPVAQFMYRDTGGRRLTLYVSNEIGDLSGVASGARGSNAETAFRFAREGKVNVFYWVEGRFGYALSAEADRAVLADVAGDVYRQLTSDQLK
;
A
#
# COMPACT_ATOMS: atom_id res chain seq x y z
N MET A 1 38.61 10.40 -27.46
CA MET A 1 37.99 9.11 -27.13
C MET A 1 37.28 9.29 -25.80
N ASN A 2 35.97 9.07 -25.75
CA ASN A 2 35.24 9.10 -24.47
C ASN A 2 35.74 7.98 -23.57
N PRO A 3 35.92 8.23 -22.27
CA PRO A 3 36.26 7.16 -21.31
C PRO A 3 35.19 6.07 -21.34
N ILE A 4 35.62 4.82 -21.35
CA ILE A 4 34.69 3.70 -21.27
C ILE A 4 34.16 3.65 -19.84
N THR A 5 32.84 3.64 -19.70
CA THR A 5 32.16 3.53 -18.40
C THR A 5 31.90 2.06 -18.04
N GLU A 6 31.78 1.75 -16.76
CA GLU A 6 31.43 0.41 -16.27
C GLU A 6 30.09 -0.09 -16.89
N ALA A 7 29.13 0.80 -17.03
CA ALA A 7 27.85 0.49 -17.68
C ALA A 7 28.02 0.06 -19.14
N GLU A 8 28.98 0.64 -19.86
CA GLU A 8 29.26 0.24 -21.24
C GLU A 8 30.00 -1.11 -21.32
N LEU A 9 30.83 -1.44 -20.33
CA LEU A 9 31.44 -2.77 -20.24
C LEU A 9 30.38 -3.84 -20.00
N HIS A 10 29.39 -3.58 -19.15
CA HIS A 10 28.26 -4.49 -18.96
C HIS A 10 27.41 -4.60 -20.22
N ALA A 11 27.05 -3.49 -20.86
CA ALA A 11 26.32 -3.50 -22.11
C ALA A 11 27.05 -4.24 -23.23
N PHE A 12 28.39 -4.18 -23.24
CA PHE A 12 29.25 -4.93 -24.15
C PHE A 12 29.12 -6.44 -23.92
N VAL A 13 29.20 -6.89 -22.68
CA VAL A 13 29.05 -8.33 -22.32
C VAL A 13 27.64 -8.85 -22.61
N ASP A 14 26.64 -7.97 -22.48
CA ASP A 14 25.23 -8.33 -22.71
C ASP A 14 24.78 -8.18 -24.18
N GLY A 15 25.66 -7.67 -25.05
CA GLY A 15 25.35 -7.49 -26.47
C GLY A 15 24.33 -6.38 -26.74
N GLN A 16 24.21 -5.39 -25.87
CA GLN A 16 23.22 -4.32 -25.94
C GLN A 16 23.77 -3.00 -26.51
N LEU A 17 24.97 -3.01 -27.07
CA LEU A 17 25.58 -1.84 -27.70
C LEU A 17 25.17 -1.69 -29.15
N THR A 18 25.17 -0.42 -29.61
CA THR A 18 25.04 -0.15 -31.05
C THR A 18 26.29 -0.63 -31.81
N PRO A 19 26.16 -0.99 -33.10
CA PRO A 19 27.29 -1.50 -33.90
C PRO A 19 28.49 -0.56 -33.99
N GLU A 20 28.24 0.76 -33.95
CA GLU A 20 29.31 1.76 -33.95
C GLU A 20 30.07 1.75 -32.62
N ARG A 21 29.33 1.75 -31.50
CA ARG A 21 29.92 1.79 -30.16
C ARG A 21 30.64 0.49 -29.81
N LEU A 22 30.15 -0.64 -30.32
CA LEU A 22 30.77 -1.94 -30.19
C LEU A 22 32.21 -1.93 -30.73
N ARG A 23 32.39 -1.42 -31.98
CA ARG A 23 33.73 -1.34 -32.61
C ARG A 23 34.68 -0.42 -31.87
N GLU A 24 34.18 0.71 -31.34
CA GLU A 24 34.97 1.64 -30.55
C GLU A 24 35.50 0.99 -29.25
N ILE A 25 34.63 0.25 -28.55
CA ILE A 25 34.97 -0.45 -27.32
C ILE A 25 35.94 -1.58 -27.60
N GLU A 26 35.71 -2.40 -28.66
CA GLU A 26 36.65 -3.44 -29.06
C GLU A 26 38.05 -2.88 -29.35
N ALA A 27 38.13 -1.81 -30.09
CA ALA A 27 39.41 -1.14 -30.38
C ALA A 27 40.09 -0.60 -29.11
N ALA A 28 39.32 -0.10 -28.18
CA ALA A 28 39.85 0.42 -26.91
C ALA A 28 40.28 -0.71 -25.97
N LEU A 29 39.54 -1.82 -25.90
CA LEU A 29 39.93 -2.98 -25.11
C LEU A 29 41.23 -3.65 -25.59
N ALA A 30 41.52 -3.61 -26.91
CA ALA A 30 42.76 -4.09 -27.46
C ALA A 30 43.98 -3.33 -26.92
N GLN A 31 43.81 -2.07 -26.48
CA GLN A 31 44.86 -1.21 -25.93
C GLN A 31 44.87 -1.16 -24.40
N ARG A 32 43.88 -1.77 -23.73
CA ARG A 32 43.67 -1.71 -22.26
C ARG A 32 43.51 -3.10 -21.67
N PRO A 33 44.63 -3.78 -21.35
CA PRO A 33 44.55 -5.19 -20.90
C PRO A 33 43.79 -5.37 -19.59
N GLU A 34 43.79 -4.39 -18.68
CA GLU A 34 43.05 -4.46 -17.43
C GLU A 34 41.54 -4.43 -17.65
N GLU A 35 41.05 -3.59 -18.55
CA GLU A 35 39.61 -3.55 -18.91
C GLU A 35 39.20 -4.81 -19.67
N ALA A 36 40.06 -5.31 -20.56
CA ALA A 36 39.85 -6.58 -21.27
C ALA A 36 39.74 -7.77 -20.29
N GLN A 37 40.60 -7.82 -19.26
CA GLN A 37 40.55 -8.84 -18.24
C GLN A 37 39.26 -8.75 -17.41
N ARG A 38 38.77 -7.56 -17.11
CA ARG A 38 37.51 -7.33 -16.42
C ARG A 38 36.32 -7.83 -17.25
N VAL A 39 36.27 -7.51 -18.54
CA VAL A 39 35.28 -8.01 -19.48
C VAL A 39 35.29 -9.53 -19.54
N GLN A 40 36.48 -10.15 -19.53
CA GLN A 40 36.58 -11.60 -19.52
C GLN A 40 36.02 -12.20 -18.22
N SER A 41 36.29 -11.58 -17.08
CA SER A 41 35.70 -11.99 -15.80
C SER A 41 34.18 -11.93 -15.82
N TYR A 42 33.57 -10.88 -16.38
CA TYR A 42 32.10 -10.80 -16.52
C TYR A 42 31.53 -11.86 -17.45
N ARG A 43 32.21 -12.17 -18.55
CA ARG A 43 31.81 -13.26 -19.45
C ARG A 43 31.89 -14.62 -18.77
N ASP A 44 32.90 -14.84 -17.93
CA ASP A 44 33.05 -16.08 -17.17
C ASP A 44 31.96 -16.23 -16.11
N GLN A 45 31.63 -15.14 -15.40
CA GLN A 45 30.50 -15.12 -14.46
C GLN A 45 29.17 -15.41 -15.17
N LYS A 46 28.94 -14.77 -16.32
CA LYS A 46 27.71 -14.99 -17.12
C LYS A 46 27.62 -16.45 -17.56
N ARG A 47 28.71 -17.04 -18.05
CA ARG A 47 28.74 -18.46 -18.43
C ARG A 47 28.50 -19.40 -17.25
N ALA A 48 29.05 -19.08 -16.08
CA ALA A 48 28.80 -19.85 -14.87
C ALA A 48 27.34 -19.81 -14.43
N LEU A 49 26.71 -18.63 -14.52
CA LEU A 49 25.28 -18.49 -14.24
C LEU A 49 24.42 -19.28 -15.23
N HIS A 50 24.71 -19.19 -16.52
CA HIS A 50 24.02 -19.99 -17.54
C HIS A 50 24.18 -21.50 -17.29
N ALA A 51 25.37 -21.94 -16.98
CA ALA A 51 25.63 -23.37 -16.68
C ALA A 51 24.82 -23.89 -15.48
N LEU A 52 24.54 -23.01 -14.48
CA LEU A 52 23.76 -23.38 -13.30
C LEU A 52 22.25 -23.31 -13.55
N PHE A 53 21.78 -22.36 -14.33
CA PHE A 53 20.35 -22.04 -14.41
C PHE A 53 19.69 -22.43 -15.73
N ASP A 54 20.42 -22.57 -16.85
CA ASP A 54 19.84 -22.99 -18.13
C ASP A 54 19.14 -24.36 -18.04
N PRO A 55 19.60 -25.36 -17.27
CA PRO A 55 18.86 -26.61 -17.10
C PRO A 55 17.45 -26.43 -16.51
N VAL A 56 17.21 -25.36 -15.75
CA VAL A 56 15.87 -25.05 -15.20
C VAL A 56 14.90 -24.60 -16.29
N LEU A 57 15.40 -24.04 -17.40
CA LEU A 57 14.57 -23.64 -18.54
C LEU A 57 14.01 -24.84 -19.30
N ASP A 58 14.68 -25.99 -19.20
CA ASP A 58 14.25 -27.25 -19.84
C ASP A 58 13.24 -28.03 -18.97
N GLU A 59 12.98 -27.57 -17.74
CA GLU A 59 11.99 -28.20 -16.87
C GLU A 59 10.59 -28.14 -17.50
N THR A 60 9.89 -29.26 -17.49
CA THR A 60 8.52 -29.33 -17.99
C THR A 60 7.59 -28.45 -17.15
N LEU A 61 7.02 -27.44 -17.79
CA LEU A 61 6.07 -26.54 -17.13
C LEU A 61 4.87 -27.33 -16.60
N PRO A 62 4.47 -27.10 -15.34
CA PRO A 62 3.27 -27.73 -14.78
C PRO A 62 2.04 -27.44 -15.66
N PRO A 63 1.17 -28.43 -15.93
CA PRO A 63 0.00 -28.27 -16.83
C PRO A 63 -0.89 -27.08 -16.45
N ARG A 64 -0.94 -26.70 -15.18
CA ARG A 64 -1.69 -25.53 -14.70
C ARG A 64 -1.18 -24.20 -15.27
N LEU A 65 0.15 -24.06 -15.42
CA LEU A 65 0.75 -22.84 -15.99
C LEU A 65 0.56 -22.81 -17.50
N LEU A 66 0.63 -23.96 -18.18
CA LEU A 66 0.33 -24.07 -19.61
C LEU A 66 -1.13 -23.72 -19.93
N THR A 67 -2.04 -24.07 -19.04
CA THR A 67 -3.47 -23.72 -19.19
C THR A 67 -3.71 -22.23 -18.99
N ALA A 68 -3.00 -21.60 -18.05
CA ALA A 68 -3.09 -20.16 -17.78
C ALA A 68 -2.42 -19.32 -18.89
N ALA A 69 -1.39 -19.84 -19.55
CA ALA A 69 -0.66 -19.16 -20.64
C ALA A 69 -1.33 -19.32 -22.02
N ARG A 70 -2.27 -20.25 -22.18
CA ARG A 70 -3.03 -20.36 -23.44
C ARG A 70 -3.97 -19.17 -23.55
N PRO A 71 -3.85 -18.31 -24.59
CA PRO A 71 -4.89 -17.34 -24.86
C PRO A 71 -6.19 -18.12 -25.11
N SER A 72 -7.18 -17.93 -24.27
CA SER A 72 -8.50 -18.50 -24.46
C SER A 72 -9.04 -17.94 -25.77
N ALA A 73 -9.11 -18.78 -26.80
CA ALA A 73 -9.76 -18.38 -28.05
C ALA A 73 -11.20 -17.97 -27.71
N PRO A 74 -11.61 -16.75 -28.04
CA PRO A 74 -12.91 -16.28 -27.61
C PRO A 74 -13.99 -17.11 -28.29
N TRP A 75 -14.79 -17.82 -27.50
CA TRP A 75 -15.92 -18.66 -27.92
C TRP A 75 -16.98 -17.90 -28.74
N TYR A 76 -16.91 -16.57 -28.75
CA TYR A 76 -17.82 -15.65 -29.42
C TYR A 76 -17.42 -15.33 -30.87
N ALA A 77 -16.33 -15.86 -31.41
CA ALA A 77 -15.92 -15.58 -32.80
C ALA A 77 -16.91 -16.10 -33.87
N GLN A 78 -17.91 -16.85 -33.48
CA GLN A 78 -18.83 -17.53 -34.45
C GLN A 78 -20.30 -17.08 -34.40
N ARG A 79 -20.69 -16.10 -33.53
CA ARG A 79 -22.10 -15.67 -33.34
C ARG A 79 -22.30 -14.16 -33.28
N TRP A 80 -21.62 -13.45 -34.17
CA TRP A 80 -21.48 -11.99 -34.09
C TRP A 80 -22.71 -11.14 -34.43
N VAL A 81 -23.69 -11.66 -35.17
CA VAL A 81 -24.79 -10.80 -35.69
C VAL A 81 -25.96 -10.67 -34.69
N ALA A 82 -26.25 -11.68 -33.90
CA ALA A 82 -27.32 -11.60 -32.89
C ALA A 82 -26.88 -10.92 -31.58
N GLY A 83 -25.58 -10.98 -31.27
CA GLY A 83 -25.00 -10.36 -30.05
C GLY A 83 -24.92 -8.84 -30.09
N LEU A 84 -24.75 -8.25 -31.29
CA LEU A 84 -24.55 -6.80 -31.42
C LEU A 84 -25.85 -6.02 -31.11
N ALA A 85 -27.00 -6.53 -31.53
CA ALA A 85 -28.29 -5.90 -31.28
C ALA A 85 -28.66 -5.97 -29.76
N ILE A 86 -28.40 -7.13 -29.14
CA ILE A 86 -28.61 -7.30 -27.68
C ILE A 86 -27.62 -6.44 -26.89
N ALA A 87 -26.35 -6.33 -27.31
CA ALA A 87 -25.34 -5.52 -26.64
C ALA A 87 -25.66 -4.01 -26.72
N LEU A 88 -26.21 -3.52 -27.84
CA LEU A 88 -26.60 -2.12 -27.98
C LEU A 88 -27.83 -1.77 -27.13
N VAL A 89 -28.83 -2.64 -27.09
CA VAL A 89 -30.04 -2.44 -26.29
C VAL A 89 -29.72 -2.61 -24.79
N SER A 90 -28.91 -3.63 -24.43
CA SER A 90 -28.48 -3.82 -23.04
C SER A 90 -27.47 -2.79 -22.59
N GLY A 91 -26.62 -2.28 -23.49
CA GLY A 91 -25.67 -1.19 -23.20
C GLY A 91 -26.39 0.15 -22.94
N ALA A 92 -27.39 0.49 -23.74
CA ALA A 92 -28.18 1.70 -23.54
C ALA A 92 -29.10 1.60 -22.29
N ALA A 93 -29.73 0.44 -22.10
CA ALA A 93 -30.52 0.18 -20.88
C ALA A 93 -29.62 0.07 -19.64
N GLY A 94 -28.46 -0.58 -19.73
CA GLY A 94 -27.49 -0.67 -18.64
C GLY A 94 -26.87 0.67 -18.26
N TRP A 95 -26.58 1.52 -19.25
CA TRP A 95 -26.07 2.87 -18.98
C TRP A 95 -27.14 3.78 -18.34
N GLY A 96 -28.39 3.71 -18.80
CA GLY A 96 -29.50 4.47 -18.20
C GLY A 96 -29.85 3.95 -16.79
N LEU A 97 -29.85 2.63 -16.59
CA LEU A 97 -30.09 2.03 -15.28
C LEU A 97 -28.87 2.17 -14.34
N HIS A 98 -27.65 2.18 -14.88
CA HIS A 98 -26.43 2.38 -14.08
C HIS A 98 -26.41 3.73 -13.39
N GLY A 99 -26.90 4.78 -14.04
CA GLY A 99 -27.01 6.13 -13.43
C GLY A 99 -28.12 6.24 -12.36
N VAL A 100 -29.12 5.36 -12.40
CA VAL A 100 -30.28 5.42 -11.48
C VAL A 100 -30.18 4.36 -10.37
N LEU A 101 -29.49 3.25 -10.63
CA LEU A 101 -29.32 2.12 -9.70
C LEU A 101 -27.92 1.99 -9.10
N GLN A 102 -27.03 2.99 -9.25
CA GLN A 102 -25.87 3.06 -8.39
C GLN A 102 -26.28 3.71 -7.05
N PRO A 103 -26.78 2.94 -6.10
CA PRO A 103 -26.65 3.35 -4.72
C PRO A 103 -25.14 3.40 -4.44
N ALA A 104 -24.73 4.38 -3.66
CA ALA A 104 -23.39 4.68 -3.20
C ALA A 104 -22.60 3.45 -2.64
N MET A 105 -22.35 2.45 -3.47
CA MET A 105 -21.60 1.22 -3.11
C MET A 105 -20.06 1.39 -3.18
N PRO A 106 -19.46 2.35 -3.94
CA PRO A 106 -18.00 2.55 -3.89
C PRO A 106 -17.51 2.88 -2.47
N SER A 107 -18.33 3.56 -1.69
CA SER A 107 -17.97 3.99 -0.33
C SER A 107 -17.84 2.84 0.67
N LEU A 108 -18.64 1.78 0.55
CA LEU A 108 -18.57 0.62 1.45
C LEU A 108 -17.35 -0.24 1.17
N ALA A 109 -17.01 -0.46 -0.10
CA ALA A 109 -15.82 -1.22 -0.49
C ALA A 109 -14.53 -0.46 -0.12
N ALA A 110 -14.48 0.84 -0.33
CA ALA A 110 -13.35 1.70 0.07
C ALA A 110 -13.19 1.77 1.59
N ALA A 111 -14.31 1.86 2.32
CA ALA A 111 -14.31 1.86 3.78
C ALA A 111 -13.87 0.51 4.37
N ALA A 112 -14.32 -0.61 3.80
CA ALA A 112 -13.87 -1.94 4.18
C ALA A 112 -12.37 -2.11 3.90
N GLY A 113 -11.88 -1.66 2.73
CA GLY A 113 -10.46 -1.66 2.40
C GLY A 113 -9.62 -0.81 3.35
N PHE A 114 -10.13 0.32 3.82
CA PHE A 114 -9.45 1.16 4.82
C PHE A 114 -9.31 0.45 6.17
N ALA A 115 -10.41 -0.13 6.70
CA ALA A 115 -10.39 -0.88 7.94
C ALA A 115 -9.46 -2.09 7.86
N GLN A 116 -9.46 -2.80 6.72
CA GLN A 116 -8.56 -3.93 6.47
C GLN A 116 -7.09 -3.50 6.48
N ARG A 117 -6.73 -2.38 5.81
CA ARG A 117 -5.35 -1.86 5.85
C ARG A 117 -4.90 -1.52 7.27
N ALA A 118 -5.77 -0.89 8.06
CA ALA A 118 -5.49 -0.58 9.45
C ALA A 118 -5.30 -1.84 10.31
N ALA A 119 -6.15 -2.86 10.13
CA ALA A 119 -6.02 -4.14 10.81
C ALA A 119 -4.73 -4.88 10.43
N VAL A 120 -4.37 -4.90 9.15
CA VAL A 120 -3.10 -5.49 8.66
C VAL A 120 -1.91 -4.75 9.26
N ALA A 121 -1.91 -3.43 9.26
CA ALA A 121 -0.86 -2.64 9.90
C ALA A 121 -0.74 -2.95 11.39
N HIS A 122 -1.85 -3.06 12.11
CA HIS A 122 -1.87 -3.47 13.51
C HIS A 122 -1.26 -4.87 13.69
N ALA A 123 -1.72 -5.86 12.92
CA ALA A 123 -1.28 -7.25 13.03
C ALA A 123 0.20 -7.44 12.70
N VAL A 124 0.73 -6.70 11.73
CA VAL A 124 2.15 -6.77 11.33
C VAL A 124 3.07 -6.18 12.38
N TYR A 125 2.71 -5.03 12.97
CA TYR A 125 3.61 -4.30 13.86
C TYR A 125 3.39 -4.57 15.36
N THR A 126 2.25 -5.15 15.74
CA THR A 126 2.00 -5.51 17.15
C THR A 126 2.97 -6.55 17.69
N PRO A 127 3.44 -7.58 16.95
CA PRO A 127 4.41 -8.54 17.46
C PRO A 127 5.84 -8.00 17.56
N GLU A 128 6.16 -6.87 16.89
CA GLU A 128 7.52 -6.33 16.85
C GLU A 128 7.91 -5.80 18.25
N GLN A 129 8.97 -6.38 18.82
CA GLN A 129 9.44 -6.01 20.16
C GLN A 129 10.67 -5.11 20.14
N ARG A 130 11.53 -5.23 19.11
CA ARG A 130 12.80 -4.50 19.06
C ARG A 130 12.63 -3.05 18.62
N ARG A 131 11.78 -2.81 17.60
CA ARG A 131 11.50 -1.48 17.06
C ARG A 131 10.01 -1.36 16.72
N PRO A 132 9.14 -1.33 17.72
CA PRO A 132 7.70 -1.25 17.50
C PRO A 132 7.29 0.08 16.87
N VAL A 133 8.08 1.13 17.03
CA VAL A 133 7.86 2.49 16.53
C VAL A 133 9.14 3.05 15.90
N GLU A 134 9.03 4.09 15.09
CA GLU A 134 10.19 4.80 14.50
C GLU A 134 10.67 5.93 15.42
N VAL A 135 9.72 6.62 16.07
CA VAL A 135 9.99 7.63 17.09
C VAL A 135 9.22 7.24 18.32
N ASP A 136 9.90 7.10 19.44
CA ASP A 136 9.32 6.70 20.72
C ASP A 136 8.63 7.86 21.45
N ALA A 137 7.80 7.53 22.43
CA ALA A 137 7.05 8.50 23.22
C ALA A 137 7.93 9.43 24.07
N ALA A 138 9.19 9.08 24.34
CA ALA A 138 10.12 9.98 25.04
C ALA A 138 10.49 11.20 24.18
N HIS A 139 10.30 11.11 22.86
CA HIS A 139 10.56 12.16 21.88
C HIS A 139 9.26 12.62 21.20
N GLU A 140 8.18 12.79 21.97
CA GLU A 140 6.84 13.11 21.44
C GLU A 140 6.81 14.38 20.58
N ASP A 141 7.53 15.44 20.98
CA ASP A 141 7.60 16.69 20.18
C ASP A 141 8.24 16.46 18.81
N GLN A 142 9.28 15.62 18.75
CA GLN A 142 9.92 15.23 17.50
C GLN A 142 8.96 14.38 16.65
N LEU A 143 8.23 13.46 17.24
CA LEU A 143 7.22 12.63 16.59
C LEU A 143 6.13 13.49 15.94
N ILE A 144 5.58 14.44 16.72
CA ILE A 144 4.55 15.39 16.27
C ILE A 144 5.07 16.20 15.08
N THR A 145 6.24 16.82 15.23
CA THR A 145 6.84 17.67 14.18
C THR A 145 7.08 16.87 12.90
N TRP A 146 7.69 15.69 13.02
CA TRP A 146 8.03 14.83 11.90
C TRP A 146 6.80 14.30 11.17
N LEU A 147 5.81 13.74 11.90
CA LEU A 147 4.58 13.22 11.30
C LEU A 147 3.75 14.35 10.68
N SER A 148 3.64 15.50 11.33
CA SER A 148 2.92 16.66 10.80
C SER A 148 3.51 17.12 9.45
N LYS A 149 4.84 17.16 9.35
CA LYS A 149 5.52 17.50 8.09
C LYS A 149 5.25 16.47 6.99
N ARG A 150 5.24 15.17 7.33
CA ARG A 150 5.02 14.07 6.39
C ARG A 150 3.57 13.96 5.94
N MET A 151 2.64 14.20 6.84
CA MET A 151 1.20 14.14 6.59
C MET A 151 0.64 15.43 5.94
N GLY A 152 1.42 16.52 5.96
CA GLY A 152 0.99 17.82 5.48
C GLY A 152 -0.14 18.46 6.30
N ALA A 153 -0.25 18.07 7.58
CA ALA A 153 -1.23 18.62 8.54
C ALA A 153 -0.77 18.35 9.98
N PRO A 154 -1.24 19.13 10.95
CA PRO A 154 -0.94 18.90 12.35
C PRO A 154 -1.35 17.49 12.78
N MET A 155 -0.40 16.71 13.31
CA MET A 155 -0.61 15.37 13.85
C MET A 155 -0.26 15.37 15.34
N LYS A 156 -1.23 15.06 16.16
CA LYS A 156 -1.03 14.90 17.60
C LYS A 156 -1.50 13.53 18.05
N PRO A 157 -0.73 12.77 18.83
CA PRO A 157 -1.20 11.54 19.44
C PRO A 157 -2.23 11.88 20.54
N PRO A 158 -3.43 11.29 20.53
CA PRO A 158 -4.37 11.41 21.63
C PRO A 158 -3.79 10.89 22.96
N HIS A 159 -4.08 11.54 24.05
CA HIS A 159 -3.66 11.11 25.38
C HIS A 159 -4.68 10.13 25.98
N LEU A 160 -4.29 8.85 26.07
CA LEU A 160 -5.19 7.75 26.47
C LEU A 160 -4.85 7.18 27.86
N GLN A 161 -4.02 7.87 28.63
CA GLN A 161 -3.59 7.43 29.96
C GLN A 161 -4.78 7.23 30.92
N ALA A 162 -5.81 8.08 30.83
CA ALA A 162 -7.02 7.96 31.64
C ALA A 162 -7.81 6.65 31.36
N LEU A 163 -7.61 6.07 30.18
CA LEU A 163 -8.18 4.79 29.75
C LEU A 163 -7.21 3.63 29.91
N GLY A 164 -6.07 3.85 30.54
CA GLY A 164 -5.06 2.82 30.84
C GLY A 164 -4.12 2.50 29.67
N TYR A 165 -4.05 3.35 28.63
CA TYR A 165 -3.16 3.17 27.50
C TYR A 165 -2.05 4.23 27.51
N ALA A 166 -0.80 3.79 27.51
CA ALA A 166 0.37 4.65 27.39
C ALA A 166 0.84 4.68 25.94
N LEU A 167 1.21 5.85 25.43
CA LEU A 167 1.82 6.00 24.12
C LEU A 167 3.19 5.29 24.10
N GLU A 168 3.44 4.41 23.14
CA GLU A 168 4.77 3.84 22.86
C GLU A 168 5.54 4.73 21.87
N GLY A 169 4.84 5.39 20.95
CA GLY A 169 5.38 6.25 19.93
C GLY A 169 4.59 6.17 18.64
N GLY A 170 5.26 6.46 17.51
CA GLY A 170 4.62 6.42 16.20
C GLY A 170 5.57 6.09 15.07
N ARG A 171 4.98 5.88 13.90
CA ARG A 171 5.68 5.59 12.65
C ARG A 171 4.93 6.13 11.44
N LEU A 172 5.63 6.21 10.32
CA LEU A 172 5.05 6.50 9.02
C LEU A 172 4.94 5.20 8.22
N LEU A 173 3.76 4.95 7.66
CA LEU A 173 3.49 3.78 6.80
C LEU A 173 3.20 4.24 5.38
N PRO A 174 3.52 3.43 4.37
CA PRO A 174 2.99 3.63 3.03
C PRO A 174 1.48 3.34 3.04
N GLY A 175 0.68 4.26 2.52
CA GLY A 175 -0.73 4.07 2.23
C GLY A 175 -0.96 3.65 0.78
N GLY A 176 -2.21 3.58 0.35
CA GLY A 176 -2.58 3.29 -1.04
C GLY A 176 -2.31 4.45 -1.98
N GLN A 177 -2.53 5.69 -1.55
CA GLN A 177 -2.34 6.91 -2.35
C GLN A 177 -1.50 7.98 -1.65
N GLY A 178 -1.05 7.75 -0.43
CA GLY A 178 -0.26 8.73 0.32
C GLY A 178 0.30 8.17 1.63
N PRO A 179 0.95 9.02 2.44
CA PRO A 179 1.50 8.61 3.72
C PRO A 179 0.40 8.36 4.75
N VAL A 180 0.69 7.48 5.69
CA VAL A 180 -0.17 7.15 6.82
C VAL A 180 0.62 7.28 8.11
N ALA A 181 0.07 7.99 9.08
CA ALA A 181 0.61 8.02 10.43
C ALA A 181 0.00 6.89 11.27
N GLN A 182 0.82 6.16 12.00
CA GLN A 182 0.38 5.17 12.97
C GLN A 182 0.95 5.51 14.34
N PHE A 183 0.06 5.72 15.32
CA PHE A 183 0.42 5.83 16.73
C PHE A 183 0.18 4.49 17.42
N MET A 184 1.08 4.07 18.25
CA MET A 184 1.02 2.82 18.98
C MET A 184 0.94 3.08 20.49
N TYR A 185 0.01 2.42 21.12
CA TYR A 185 -0.24 2.49 22.55
C TYR A 185 -0.15 1.09 23.15
N ARG A 186 0.13 1.03 24.45
CA ARG A 186 0.18 -0.20 25.23
C ARG A 186 -0.62 -0.04 26.52
N ASP A 187 -1.42 -1.06 26.86
CA ASP A 187 -2.07 -1.14 28.16
C ASP A 187 -1.14 -1.75 29.23
N THR A 188 -1.57 -1.73 30.47
CA THR A 188 -0.84 -2.32 31.62
C THR A 188 -0.66 -3.83 31.51
N GLY A 189 -1.50 -4.51 30.72
CA GLY A 189 -1.41 -5.95 30.42
C GLY A 189 -0.48 -6.27 29.24
N GLY A 190 0.14 -5.26 28.62
CA GLY A 190 1.02 -5.43 27.47
C GLY A 190 0.30 -5.54 26.13
N ARG A 191 -1.03 -5.43 26.08
CA ARG A 191 -1.79 -5.44 24.84
C ARG A 191 -1.62 -4.11 24.11
N ARG A 192 -1.49 -4.18 22.79
CA ARG A 192 -1.30 -3.01 21.95
C ARG A 192 -2.60 -2.54 21.32
N LEU A 193 -2.69 -1.23 21.17
CA LEU A 193 -3.73 -0.53 20.45
C LEU A 193 -3.04 0.40 19.45
N THR A 194 -3.54 0.49 18.24
CA THR A 194 -2.97 1.38 17.22
C THR A 194 -4.02 2.33 16.67
N LEU A 195 -3.65 3.59 16.53
CA LEU A 195 -4.41 4.61 15.82
C LEU A 195 -3.75 4.84 14.46
N TYR A 196 -4.46 4.53 13.40
CA TYR A 196 -4.07 4.66 12.01
C TYR A 196 -4.74 5.90 11.43
N VAL A 197 -3.97 6.85 10.92
CA VAL A 197 -4.45 8.12 10.37
C VAL A 197 -4.00 8.27 8.93
N SER A 198 -4.95 8.39 8.01
CA SER A 198 -4.70 8.52 6.58
C SER A 198 -5.39 9.76 5.99
N ASN A 199 -4.74 10.41 5.04
CA ASN A 199 -5.34 11.49 4.26
C ASN A 199 -5.95 11.03 2.92
N GLU A 200 -6.04 9.73 2.70
CA GLU A 200 -6.56 9.08 1.48
C GLU A 200 -8.10 9.06 1.40
N ILE A 201 -8.75 10.13 1.79
CA ILE A 201 -10.23 10.18 1.92
C ILE A 201 -10.94 10.37 0.57
N GLY A 202 -10.23 10.62 -0.52
CA GLY A 202 -10.88 10.72 -1.83
C GLY A 202 -11.90 9.61 -2.10
N ASP A 203 -11.62 8.40 -1.64
CA ASP A 203 -12.49 7.23 -1.78
C ASP A 203 -13.55 7.09 -0.66
N LEU A 204 -13.36 7.75 0.49
CA LEU A 204 -14.26 7.67 1.64
C LEU A 204 -15.26 8.83 1.72
N SER A 205 -15.13 9.84 0.88
CA SER A 205 -16.04 11.02 0.86
C SER A 205 -17.50 10.67 0.58
N GLY A 206 -17.76 9.53 -0.09
CA GLY A 206 -19.10 8.95 -0.19
C GLY A 206 -19.69 8.47 1.14
N VAL A 207 -18.82 8.18 2.12
CA VAL A 207 -19.21 7.77 3.49
C VAL A 207 -19.62 8.97 4.32
N ALA A 208 -18.96 10.13 4.13
CA ALA A 208 -19.31 11.39 4.79
C ALA A 208 -20.58 12.04 4.20
N SER A 209 -20.88 11.78 2.91
CA SER A 209 -22.04 12.37 2.24
C SER A 209 -23.40 11.75 2.66
N GLY A 210 -23.41 10.56 3.24
CA GLY A 210 -24.65 9.97 3.81
C GLY A 210 -25.13 10.65 5.08
N ALA A 211 -24.34 11.55 5.68
CA ALA A 211 -24.64 12.28 6.92
C ALA A 211 -25.00 13.77 6.71
N ARG A 212 -25.33 14.17 5.48
CA ARG A 212 -25.78 15.56 5.20
C ARG A 212 -27.24 15.87 5.62
N GLY A 213 -27.78 15.09 6.55
CA GLY A 213 -29.02 15.42 7.25
C GLY A 213 -28.69 15.92 8.64
N SER A 214 -28.86 17.21 8.90
CA SER A 214 -29.00 17.93 10.19
C SER A 214 -28.48 17.18 11.44
N ASN A 215 -27.41 17.71 12.06
CA ASN A 215 -26.66 17.20 13.21
C ASN A 215 -25.72 16.05 12.83
N ALA A 216 -24.53 16.45 12.34
CA ALA A 216 -23.48 15.51 11.97
C ALA A 216 -22.84 14.86 13.21
N GLU A 217 -23.49 13.85 13.77
CA GLU A 217 -22.78 12.85 14.54
C GLU A 217 -21.88 12.08 13.58
N THR A 218 -20.59 12.16 13.78
CA THR A 218 -19.61 11.36 13.02
C THR A 218 -19.97 9.89 13.18
N ALA A 219 -20.38 9.26 12.08
CA ALA A 219 -20.82 7.87 12.12
C ALA A 219 -19.58 6.96 12.32
N PHE A 220 -19.39 6.50 13.55
CA PHE A 220 -18.44 5.43 13.83
C PHE A 220 -18.87 4.14 13.13
N ARG A 221 -17.93 3.53 12.46
CA ARG A 221 -18.09 2.23 11.81
C ARG A 221 -17.22 1.20 12.50
N PHE A 222 -17.69 -0.04 12.49
CA PHE A 222 -17.00 -1.16 13.09
C PHE A 222 -16.74 -2.25 12.03
N ALA A 223 -15.51 -2.78 12.03
CA ALA A 223 -15.12 -3.95 11.27
C ALA A 223 -14.37 -4.93 12.17
N ARG A 224 -14.38 -6.19 11.81
CA ARG A 224 -13.59 -7.23 12.46
C ARG A 224 -12.81 -8.00 11.43
N GLU A 225 -11.48 -7.99 11.59
CA GLU A 225 -10.53 -8.68 10.72
C GLU A 225 -9.77 -9.74 11.53
N GLY A 226 -10.25 -10.97 11.46
CA GLY A 226 -9.73 -12.07 12.28
C GLY A 226 -9.93 -11.82 13.78
N LYS A 227 -8.83 -11.62 14.52
CA LYS A 227 -8.83 -11.29 15.96
C LYS A 227 -8.86 -9.79 16.24
N VAL A 228 -8.59 -8.97 15.23
CA VAL A 228 -8.48 -7.52 15.38
C VAL A 228 -9.85 -6.88 15.19
N ASN A 229 -10.28 -6.12 16.16
CA ASN A 229 -11.44 -5.25 16.07
C ASN A 229 -10.99 -3.85 15.62
N VAL A 230 -11.73 -3.23 14.70
CA VAL A 230 -11.41 -1.92 14.13
C VAL A 230 -12.61 -1.00 14.24
N PHE A 231 -12.47 0.12 14.93
CA PHE A 231 -13.37 1.26 14.84
C PHE A 231 -12.77 2.29 13.91
N TYR A 232 -13.54 2.77 12.95
CA TYR A 232 -13.05 3.75 12.00
C TYR A 232 -14.10 4.82 11.69
N TRP A 233 -13.63 6.02 11.40
CA TRP A 233 -14.45 7.16 11.04
C TRP A 233 -13.69 8.12 10.15
N VAL A 234 -14.40 9.08 9.61
CA VAL A 234 -13.84 10.16 8.79
C VAL A 234 -14.12 11.47 9.51
N GLU A 235 -13.07 12.30 9.66
CA GLU A 235 -13.18 13.63 10.21
C GLU A 235 -12.40 14.60 9.33
N GLY A 236 -13.09 15.60 8.77
CA GLY A 236 -12.50 16.52 7.81
C GLY A 236 -11.95 15.80 6.58
N ARG A 237 -10.63 15.88 6.40
CA ARG A 237 -9.92 15.26 5.27
C ARG A 237 -9.18 13.97 5.67
N PHE A 238 -9.35 13.51 6.89
CA PHE A 238 -8.65 12.33 7.42
C PHE A 238 -9.59 11.18 7.74
N GLY A 239 -9.11 9.98 7.43
CA GLY A 239 -9.67 8.74 7.95
C GLY A 239 -8.89 8.30 9.17
N TYR A 240 -9.59 7.90 10.18
CA TYR A 240 -9.06 7.38 11.43
C TYR A 240 -9.52 5.94 11.61
N ALA A 241 -8.61 5.06 12.00
CA ALA A 241 -8.96 3.70 12.39
C ALA A 241 -8.23 3.31 13.67
N LEU A 242 -8.99 2.90 14.67
CA LEU A 242 -8.50 2.40 15.94
C LEU A 242 -8.59 0.88 15.95
N SER A 243 -7.45 0.20 16.07
CA SER A 243 -7.34 -1.26 15.95
C SER A 243 -6.75 -1.88 17.21
N ALA A 244 -7.36 -2.92 17.72
CA ALA A 244 -6.86 -3.71 18.85
C ALA A 244 -7.47 -5.11 18.90
N GLU A 245 -6.79 -6.04 19.60
CA GLU A 245 -7.36 -7.30 20.06
C GLU A 245 -8.07 -7.09 21.40
N ALA A 246 -9.09 -6.24 21.44
CA ALA A 246 -9.88 -5.89 22.62
C ALA A 246 -11.37 -6.00 22.30
N ASP A 247 -12.19 -6.09 23.32
CA ASP A 247 -13.64 -6.14 23.17
C ASP A 247 -14.19 -4.88 22.49
N ARG A 248 -15.25 -5.07 21.71
CA ARG A 248 -15.89 -3.96 20.96
C ARG A 248 -16.29 -2.79 21.86
N ALA A 249 -16.81 -3.06 23.05
CA ALA A 249 -17.22 -2.01 23.99
C ALA A 249 -16.04 -1.15 24.44
N VAL A 250 -14.94 -1.79 24.85
CA VAL A 250 -13.71 -1.10 25.26
C VAL A 250 -13.17 -0.24 24.09
N LEU A 251 -13.14 -0.80 22.90
CA LEU A 251 -12.63 -0.09 21.74
C LEU A 251 -13.54 1.09 21.33
N ALA A 252 -14.86 0.97 21.55
CA ALA A 252 -15.81 2.05 21.30
C ALA A 252 -15.60 3.23 22.28
N ASP A 253 -15.36 2.95 23.56
CA ASP A 253 -15.09 3.97 24.57
C ASP A 253 -13.80 4.73 24.25
N VAL A 254 -12.75 4.01 23.86
CA VAL A 254 -11.48 4.61 23.43
C VAL A 254 -11.68 5.44 22.16
N ALA A 255 -12.43 4.93 21.17
CA ALA A 255 -12.69 5.67 19.94
C ALA A 255 -13.47 6.98 20.20
N GLY A 256 -14.43 6.95 21.11
CA GLY A 256 -15.17 8.14 21.54
C GLY A 256 -14.26 9.17 22.21
N ASP A 257 -13.32 8.76 23.03
CA ASP A 257 -12.34 9.65 23.67
C ASP A 257 -11.35 10.25 22.66
N VAL A 258 -10.79 9.43 21.79
CA VAL A 258 -9.93 9.87 20.68
C VAL A 258 -10.65 10.92 19.84
N TYR A 259 -11.89 10.67 19.46
CA TYR A 259 -12.70 11.60 18.68
C TYR A 259 -12.88 12.95 19.36
N ARG A 260 -13.24 12.95 20.66
CA ARG A 260 -13.39 14.19 21.44
C ARG A 260 -12.10 15.01 21.48
N GLN A 261 -10.96 14.38 21.68
CA GLN A 261 -9.65 15.04 21.72
C GLN A 261 -9.31 15.66 20.36
N LEU A 262 -9.48 14.90 19.26
CA LEU A 262 -9.19 15.39 17.91
C LEU A 262 -10.08 16.56 17.51
N THR A 263 -11.37 16.53 17.86
CA THR A 263 -12.32 17.61 17.56
C THR A 263 -12.06 18.86 18.38
N SER A 264 -11.66 18.72 19.65
CA SER A 264 -11.35 19.86 20.51
C SER A 264 -10.07 20.61 20.12
N ASP A 265 -9.09 19.91 19.53
CA ASP A 265 -7.84 20.51 19.05
C ASP A 265 -8.02 21.27 17.72
N GLN A 266 -9.04 20.94 16.93
CA GLN A 266 -9.36 21.68 15.68
C GLN A 266 -10.09 23.01 15.91
N LEU A 267 -10.63 23.23 17.10
CA LEU A 267 -11.35 24.45 17.49
C LEU A 267 -10.46 25.52 18.14
N LYS A 268 -9.16 25.26 18.30
CA LYS A 268 -8.14 26.19 18.81
C LYS A 268 -7.23 26.68 17.69
#